data_3ab18a3c49471843e38b2833572490f6
#
_entry.id   3ab18a3c49471843e38b2833572490f6
#
_cell.length_a   1.000
_cell.length_b   1.000
_cell.length_c   1.000
_cell.angle_alpha   90.00
_cell.angle_beta   90.00
_cell.angle_gamma   90.00
#
_symmetry.space_group_name_H-M   'P 1'
#
loop_
_entity.id
_entity.type
_entity.pdbx_description
1 polymer ?
#
loop_
_entity_poly.entity_id
_entity_poly.type
_entity_poly.pdbx_seq_one_letter_code
_entity_poly.pdbx_strand_id
1 'polypeptide(L)'
;MIFSDVEAKNFQLHPQFFDRSKLGTRMLTFPDRIRLTIDAVTAGTRVMFLGGWLSFTGEMGKGGWNRTRLREILPVRCLDYEDLIESTEGFTADRVAGRTAAFSGVDLTGFPPILGYNKVLPRDGCDVLLRVKQTGDPLVAVGTFGKGKTLAYMSDPAPHWGCNFVCWQHYGAFWLNCLDAIL
;
A
#
# COMPACT_ATOMS: atom_id res chain seq x y z
N MET A 1 -10.42 -5.06 1.86
CA MET A 1 -10.44 -3.67 1.33
C MET A 1 -9.12 -3.41 0.61
N ILE A 2 -9.13 -2.56 -0.42
CA ILE A 2 -7.91 -2.17 -1.15
C ILE A 2 -7.88 -0.65 -1.24
N PHE A 3 -6.75 -0.05 -0.87
CA PHE A 3 -6.45 1.36 -1.06
C PHE A 3 -5.31 1.47 -2.07
N SER A 4 -5.52 2.22 -3.14
CA SER A 4 -4.55 2.40 -4.23
C SER A 4 -4.51 3.86 -4.62
N ASP A 5 -3.33 4.43 -4.60
CA ASP A 5 -3.01 5.81 -5.01
C ASP A 5 -4.03 6.85 -4.55
N VAL A 6 -4.32 6.88 -3.25
CA VAL A 6 -5.36 7.71 -2.64
C VAL A 6 -4.83 8.45 -1.42
N GLU A 7 -5.00 9.77 -1.40
CA GLU A 7 -4.67 10.59 -0.25
C GLU A 7 -5.52 10.24 0.97
N ALA A 8 -4.93 10.24 2.16
CA ALA A 8 -5.64 9.97 3.42
C ALA A 8 -6.88 10.86 3.60
N LYS A 9 -6.80 12.13 3.20
CA LYS A 9 -7.93 13.06 3.30
C LYS A 9 -9.16 12.63 2.48
N ASN A 10 -8.97 11.93 1.36
CA ASN A 10 -10.06 11.54 0.47
C ASN A 10 -10.93 10.41 1.05
N PHE A 11 -10.37 9.52 1.85
CA PHE A 11 -11.18 8.54 2.56
C PHE A 11 -11.51 8.97 4.00
N GLN A 12 -10.81 9.95 4.55
CA GLN A 12 -11.17 10.55 5.83
C GLN A 12 -12.40 11.46 5.70
N LEU A 13 -12.43 12.32 4.66
CA LEU A 13 -13.50 13.29 4.41
C LEU A 13 -14.10 13.08 3.03
N HIS A 14 -15.40 12.82 2.94
CA HIS A 14 -16.08 12.67 1.66
C HIS A 14 -16.65 14.03 1.19
N PRO A 15 -16.40 14.47 -0.06
CA PRO A 15 -16.86 15.77 -0.57
C PRO A 15 -18.37 16.03 -0.44
N GLN A 16 -19.18 14.97 -0.52
CA GLN A 16 -20.64 15.07 -0.37
C GLN A 16 -21.08 15.65 1.01
N PHE A 17 -20.22 15.54 2.01
CA PHE A 17 -20.52 16.11 3.32
C PHE A 17 -20.50 17.64 3.34
N PHE A 18 -19.96 18.27 2.33
CA PHE A 18 -19.94 19.73 2.18
C PHE A 18 -21.10 20.28 1.35
N ASP A 19 -21.95 19.42 0.82
CA ASP A 19 -23.10 19.82 0.02
C ASP A 19 -24.27 20.26 0.94
N ARG A 20 -24.30 21.55 1.21
CA ARG A 20 -25.35 22.15 2.03
C ARG A 20 -26.76 21.98 1.47
N SER A 21 -26.91 21.84 0.17
CA SER A 21 -28.22 21.63 -0.47
C SER A 21 -28.86 20.31 0.00
N LYS A 22 -28.04 19.31 0.29
CA LYS A 22 -28.49 18.01 0.81
C LYS A 22 -28.66 17.95 2.31
N LEU A 23 -27.94 18.78 3.04
CA LEU A 23 -27.81 18.68 4.50
C LEU A 23 -28.50 19.83 5.26
N GLY A 24 -28.86 20.89 4.55
CA GLY A 24 -29.52 22.06 5.14
C GLY A 24 -28.66 22.75 6.21
N THR A 25 -29.30 23.16 7.29
CA THR A 25 -28.65 23.85 8.42
C THR A 25 -28.24 22.93 9.56
N ARG A 26 -28.36 21.62 9.39
CA ARG A 26 -28.00 20.64 10.44
C ARG A 26 -26.51 20.68 10.71
N MET A 27 -26.14 20.52 11.97
CA MET A 27 -24.75 20.26 12.33
C MET A 27 -24.33 18.92 11.72
N LEU A 28 -23.19 18.93 10.99
CA LEU A 28 -22.67 17.75 10.35
C LEU A 28 -21.71 17.04 11.30
N THR A 29 -21.99 15.78 11.57
CA THR A 29 -21.06 14.86 12.20
C THR A 29 -20.60 13.86 11.16
N PHE A 30 -19.29 13.65 11.06
CA PHE A 30 -18.72 12.73 10.09
C PHE A 30 -18.20 11.48 10.81
N PRO A 31 -18.46 10.29 10.27
CA PRO A 31 -17.78 9.10 10.78
C PRO A 31 -16.28 9.24 10.54
N ASP A 32 -15.47 8.95 11.55
CA ASP A 32 -14.03 8.80 11.40
C ASP A 32 -13.74 7.50 10.63
N ARG A 33 -13.60 7.59 9.31
CA ARG A 33 -13.40 6.44 8.44
C ARG A 33 -12.04 5.78 8.65
N ILE A 34 -11.03 6.54 9.06
CA ILE A 34 -9.72 5.97 9.42
C ILE A 34 -9.88 5.08 10.65
N ARG A 35 -10.55 5.56 11.69
CA ARG A 35 -10.85 4.77 12.87
C ARG A 35 -11.67 3.52 12.51
N LEU A 36 -12.74 3.68 11.73
CA LEU A 36 -13.56 2.55 11.27
C LEU A 36 -12.74 1.50 10.49
N THR A 37 -11.78 1.94 9.68
CA THR A 37 -10.87 1.04 8.98
C THR A 37 -9.97 0.27 9.96
N ILE A 38 -9.40 0.96 10.96
CA ILE A 38 -8.57 0.34 12.00
C ILE A 38 -9.40 -0.66 12.82
N ASP A 39 -10.60 -0.27 13.23
CA ASP A 39 -11.52 -1.14 14.00
C ASP A 39 -11.90 -2.39 13.17
N ALA A 40 -12.18 -2.23 11.88
CA ALA A 40 -12.47 -3.34 10.97
C ALA A 40 -11.27 -4.30 10.82
N VAL A 41 -10.06 -3.77 10.66
CA VAL A 41 -8.84 -4.59 10.60
C VAL A 41 -8.65 -5.33 11.92
N THR A 42 -8.77 -4.64 13.04
CA THR A 42 -8.64 -5.25 14.37
C THR A 42 -9.65 -6.36 14.58
N ALA A 43 -10.86 -6.23 14.04
CA ALA A 43 -11.92 -7.25 14.08
C ALA A 43 -11.71 -8.41 13.11
N GLY A 44 -10.78 -8.32 12.17
CA GLY A 44 -10.43 -9.43 11.26
C GLY A 44 -10.46 -9.11 9.76
N THR A 45 -10.79 -7.89 9.37
CA THR A 45 -10.76 -7.50 7.94
C THR A 45 -9.34 -7.54 7.38
N ARG A 46 -9.23 -7.96 6.11
CA ARG A 46 -7.98 -7.95 5.34
C ARG A 46 -7.91 -6.67 4.51
N VAL A 47 -6.74 -6.04 4.50
CA VAL A 47 -6.53 -4.79 3.76
C VAL A 47 -5.24 -4.84 2.97
N MET A 48 -5.29 -4.35 1.74
CA MET A 48 -4.13 -4.09 0.91
C MET A 48 -3.95 -2.58 0.73
N PHE A 49 -2.73 -2.13 0.92
CA PHE A 49 -2.28 -0.77 0.69
C PHE A 49 -1.31 -0.76 -0.49
N LEU A 50 -1.69 -0.12 -1.58
CA LEU A 50 -0.91 -0.10 -2.82
C LEU A 50 -0.30 1.29 -3.00
N GLY A 51 0.92 1.32 -3.47
CA GLY A 51 1.70 2.53 -3.71
C GLY A 51 1.17 3.39 -4.85
N GLY A 52 1.86 4.46 -5.10
CA GLY A 52 1.56 5.49 -6.07
C GLY A 52 1.91 6.87 -5.55
N TRP A 53 1.70 7.90 -6.35
CA TRP A 53 2.08 9.27 -6.01
C TRP A 53 1.37 9.82 -4.76
N LEU A 54 0.14 9.34 -4.49
CA LEU A 54 -0.72 9.82 -3.41
C LEU A 54 -0.89 8.79 -2.28
N SER A 55 -0.02 7.77 -2.24
CA SER A 55 0.01 6.75 -1.19
C SER A 55 1.12 7.03 -0.18
N PHE A 56 1.04 6.40 0.99
CA PHE A 56 2.02 6.53 2.07
C PHE A 56 2.26 8.00 2.46
N THR A 57 3.50 8.50 2.35
CA THR A 57 3.77 9.93 2.51
C THR A 57 3.47 10.66 1.20
N GLY A 58 3.89 10.11 0.07
CA GLY A 58 3.53 10.55 -1.27
C GLY A 58 4.20 11.82 -1.72
N GLU A 59 3.87 12.23 -2.94
CA GLU A 59 4.37 13.44 -3.57
C GLU A 59 4.11 14.66 -2.70
N MET A 60 5.14 15.43 -2.38
CA MET A 60 5.07 16.61 -1.49
C MET A 60 4.34 16.34 -0.16
N GLY A 61 4.32 15.08 0.30
CA GLY A 61 3.60 14.68 1.51
C GLY A 61 2.07 14.64 1.37
N LYS A 62 1.53 14.66 0.15
CA LYS A 62 0.07 14.67 -0.11
C LYS A 62 -0.61 13.36 0.26
N GLY A 63 0.06 12.21 0.12
CA GLY A 63 -0.47 10.91 0.55
C GLY A 63 -0.96 10.94 1.98
N GLY A 64 -0.12 11.47 2.88
CA GLY A 64 -0.50 11.85 4.24
C GLY A 64 -0.84 10.69 5.17
N TRP A 65 -0.61 9.43 4.79
CA TRP A 65 -0.91 8.28 5.64
C TRP A 65 -0.05 8.28 6.90
N ASN A 66 1.21 8.76 6.80
CA ASN A 66 2.12 8.93 7.93
C ASN A 66 1.60 9.87 9.03
N ARG A 67 0.76 10.85 8.66
CA ARG A 67 0.19 11.87 9.57
C ARG A 67 -1.15 11.46 10.18
N THR A 68 -1.69 10.30 9.79
CA THR A 68 -2.96 9.79 10.29
C THR A 68 -2.75 8.52 11.13
N ARG A 69 -3.78 8.13 11.86
CA ARG A 69 -3.79 6.86 12.58
C ARG A 69 -3.73 5.64 11.68
N LEU A 70 -3.90 5.79 10.36
CA LEU A 70 -3.74 4.69 9.40
C LEU A 70 -2.38 3.99 9.54
N ARG A 71 -1.33 4.75 9.91
CA ARG A 71 0.00 4.22 10.23
C ARG A 71 0.00 3.09 11.28
N GLU A 72 -1.04 3.00 12.11
CA GLU A 72 -1.14 1.98 13.16
C GLU A 72 -1.32 0.58 12.56
N ILE A 73 -1.90 0.47 11.36
CA ILE A 73 -2.19 -0.80 10.66
C ILE A 73 -1.39 -0.98 9.37
N LEU A 74 -0.44 -0.10 9.05
CA LEU A 74 0.47 -0.30 7.93
C LEU A 74 1.56 -1.32 8.34
N PRO A 75 1.91 -2.30 7.49
CA PRO A 75 2.97 -3.26 7.79
C PRO A 75 4.39 -2.70 7.56
N VAL A 76 4.49 -1.40 7.35
CA VAL A 76 5.72 -0.64 7.13
C VAL A 76 5.65 0.69 7.87
N ARG A 77 6.79 1.36 8.03
CA ARG A 77 6.88 2.73 8.55
C ARG A 77 7.11 3.68 7.39
N CYS A 78 6.19 4.62 7.21
CA CYS A 78 6.34 5.70 6.25
C CYS A 78 7.47 6.65 6.67
N LEU A 79 8.07 7.33 5.70
CA LEU A 79 8.98 8.45 5.95
C LEU A 79 8.19 9.72 6.32
N ASP A 80 8.86 10.67 6.98
CA ASP A 80 8.25 11.95 7.34
C ASP A 80 8.34 13.01 6.23
N TYR A 81 9.02 12.68 5.14
CA TYR A 81 9.20 13.51 3.95
C TYR A 81 8.79 12.71 2.70
N GLU A 82 8.75 13.37 1.54
CA GLU A 82 8.44 12.75 0.25
C GLU A 82 9.22 11.44 0.06
N ASP A 83 8.49 10.41 -0.32
CA ASP A 83 8.99 9.04 -0.35
C ASP A 83 9.06 8.43 -1.76
N LEU A 84 8.84 9.23 -2.80
CA LEU A 84 8.89 8.77 -4.18
C LEU A 84 10.33 8.52 -4.62
N ILE A 85 10.58 7.32 -5.14
CA ILE A 85 11.84 6.95 -5.79
C ILE A 85 11.49 6.51 -7.21
N GLU A 86 11.97 7.25 -8.20
CA GLU A 86 11.64 7.03 -9.61
C GLU A 86 12.92 6.82 -10.43
N SER A 87 12.80 6.01 -11.49
CA SER A 87 13.86 5.75 -12.45
C SER A 87 13.30 5.35 -13.80
N THR A 88 13.82 5.91 -14.85
CA THR A 88 13.49 5.50 -16.23
C THR A 88 14.03 4.11 -16.58
N GLU A 89 15.08 3.65 -15.91
CA GLU A 89 15.63 2.30 -16.06
C GLU A 89 14.78 1.27 -15.29
N GLY A 90 14.04 1.75 -14.29
CA GLY A 90 13.15 0.97 -13.46
C GLY A 90 13.84 0.11 -12.40
N PHE A 91 13.02 -0.52 -11.61
CA PHE A 91 13.41 -1.37 -10.49
C PHE A 91 12.82 -2.76 -10.63
N THR A 92 13.56 -3.78 -10.22
CA THR A 92 13.12 -5.16 -10.21
C THR A 92 12.98 -5.68 -8.78
N ALA A 93 12.32 -6.82 -8.61
CA ALA A 93 12.04 -7.41 -7.31
C ALA A 93 12.88 -8.63 -7.03
N ASP A 94 13.30 -8.79 -5.77
CA ASP A 94 13.90 -10.01 -5.24
C ASP A 94 13.12 -10.52 -4.01
N ARG A 95 13.13 -11.84 -3.82
CA ARG A 95 12.62 -12.47 -2.60
C ARG A 95 13.56 -12.21 -1.42
N VAL A 96 12.96 -12.02 -0.26
CA VAL A 96 13.74 -12.02 0.98
C VAL A 96 14.19 -13.44 1.31
N ALA A 97 15.47 -13.61 1.67
CA ALA A 97 16.03 -14.90 2.07
C ALA A 97 15.20 -15.54 3.20
N GLY A 98 14.95 -16.84 3.10
CA GLY A 98 14.13 -17.59 4.06
C GLY A 98 12.61 -17.47 3.85
N ARG A 99 12.12 -16.69 2.86
CA ARG A 99 10.70 -16.55 2.49
C ARG A 99 10.37 -17.29 1.19
N THR A 100 10.88 -18.48 1.01
CA THR A 100 10.77 -19.25 -0.23
C THR A 100 9.31 -19.61 -0.61
N ALA A 101 8.43 -19.75 0.36
CA ALA A 101 7.02 -20.04 0.12
C ALA A 101 6.24 -18.81 -0.41
N ALA A 102 6.72 -17.59 -0.14
CA ALA A 102 6.08 -16.38 -0.67
C ALA A 102 6.27 -16.32 -2.19
N PHE A 103 5.21 -16.01 -2.91
CA PHE A 103 5.19 -15.95 -4.37
C PHE A 103 5.59 -17.26 -5.05
N SER A 104 5.16 -18.40 -4.50
CA SER A 104 5.32 -19.70 -5.13
C SER A 104 4.65 -19.70 -6.52
N GLY A 105 5.34 -20.27 -7.52
CA GLY A 105 4.84 -20.30 -8.90
C GLY A 105 4.98 -18.97 -9.66
N VAL A 106 5.59 -17.95 -9.07
CA VAL A 106 5.92 -16.69 -9.76
C VAL A 106 7.41 -16.63 -10.03
N ASP A 107 7.80 -16.54 -11.29
CA ASP A 107 9.21 -16.33 -11.67
C ASP A 107 9.59 -14.86 -11.51
N LEU A 108 10.24 -14.55 -10.38
CA LEU A 108 10.72 -13.20 -10.10
C LEU A 108 12.00 -12.83 -10.85
N THR A 109 12.71 -13.79 -11.48
CA THR A 109 13.88 -13.45 -12.30
C THR A 109 13.46 -12.67 -13.54
N GLY A 110 12.24 -12.89 -14.02
CA GLY A 110 11.58 -12.13 -15.09
C GLY A 110 10.68 -11.01 -14.60
N PHE A 111 10.84 -10.53 -13.37
CA PHE A 111 10.04 -9.41 -12.86
C PHE A 111 10.29 -8.16 -13.73
N PRO A 112 9.23 -7.58 -14.34
CA PRO A 112 9.39 -6.43 -15.21
C PRO A 112 9.80 -5.18 -14.42
N PRO A 113 10.58 -4.28 -15.01
CA PRO A 113 10.96 -3.06 -14.33
C PRO A 113 9.72 -2.19 -14.05
N ILE A 114 9.51 -1.88 -12.77
CA ILE A 114 8.58 -0.84 -12.32
C ILE A 114 9.32 0.50 -12.30
N LEU A 115 8.67 1.58 -12.70
CA LEU A 115 9.34 2.89 -12.88
C LEU A 115 9.49 3.69 -11.59
N GLY A 116 8.89 3.23 -10.51
CA GLY A 116 9.01 3.89 -9.21
C GLY A 116 8.35 3.10 -8.08
N TYR A 117 8.63 3.55 -6.86
CA TYR A 117 8.03 3.01 -5.64
C TYR A 117 8.08 4.03 -4.50
N ASN A 118 7.22 3.86 -3.51
CA ASN A 118 7.27 4.63 -2.27
C ASN A 118 8.31 4.00 -1.33
N LYS A 119 9.32 4.77 -0.96
CA LYS A 119 10.33 4.33 0.00
C LYS A 119 9.75 4.31 1.41
N VAL A 120 9.88 3.17 2.05
CA VAL A 120 9.42 2.93 3.41
C VAL A 120 10.49 2.19 4.21
N LEU A 121 10.32 2.15 5.52
CA LEU A 121 11.18 1.36 6.41
C LEU A 121 10.45 0.10 6.87
N PRO A 122 11.17 -1.00 7.09
CA PRO A 122 10.60 -2.18 7.75
C PRO A 122 9.99 -1.80 9.10
N ARG A 123 8.93 -2.51 9.48
CA ARG A 123 8.28 -2.37 10.78
C ARG A 123 8.49 -3.64 11.60
N ASP A 124 8.81 -3.45 12.88
CA ASP A 124 8.97 -4.57 13.80
C ASP A 124 7.68 -5.39 13.92
N GLY A 125 7.80 -6.72 13.95
CA GLY A 125 6.66 -7.63 13.97
C GLY A 125 5.90 -7.77 12.63
N CYS A 126 6.44 -7.20 11.56
CA CYS A 126 5.93 -7.35 10.19
C CYS A 126 6.97 -8.01 9.30
N ASP A 127 6.50 -8.74 8.29
CA ASP A 127 7.35 -9.49 7.38
C ASP A 127 7.49 -8.77 6.04
N VAL A 128 8.72 -8.56 5.60
CA VAL A 128 9.02 -8.14 4.24
C VAL A 128 9.14 -9.40 3.38
N LEU A 129 8.30 -9.53 2.37
CA LEU A 129 8.25 -10.68 1.46
C LEU A 129 9.11 -10.47 0.21
N LEU A 130 9.04 -9.28 -0.37
CA LEU A 130 9.84 -8.86 -1.52
C LEU A 130 10.54 -7.54 -1.22
N ARG A 131 11.72 -7.38 -1.84
CA ARG A 131 12.51 -6.16 -1.82
C ARG A 131 12.76 -5.66 -3.23
N VAL A 132 12.96 -4.37 -3.36
CA VAL A 132 13.54 -3.75 -4.54
C VAL A 132 15.00 -4.24 -4.65
N LYS A 133 15.36 -4.88 -5.76
CA LYS A 133 16.67 -5.52 -5.93
C LYS A 133 17.82 -4.53 -5.85
N GLN A 134 17.65 -3.36 -6.46
CA GLN A 134 18.69 -2.35 -6.58
C GLN A 134 19.01 -1.62 -5.27
N THR A 135 18.01 -1.46 -4.39
CA THR A 135 18.14 -0.65 -3.17
C THR A 135 18.02 -1.45 -1.89
N GLY A 136 17.39 -2.63 -1.95
CA GLY A 136 17.08 -3.44 -0.76
C GLY A 136 15.85 -2.94 0.03
N ASP A 137 15.21 -1.86 -0.43
CA ASP A 137 14.02 -1.32 0.22
C ASP A 137 12.83 -2.32 0.14
N PRO A 138 11.90 -2.33 1.11
CA PRO A 138 10.71 -3.16 1.03
C PRO A 138 9.88 -2.88 -0.22
N LEU A 139 9.42 -3.92 -0.92
CA LEU A 139 8.48 -3.82 -2.04
C LEU A 139 7.13 -4.44 -1.71
N VAL A 140 7.13 -5.57 -1.01
CA VAL A 140 5.90 -6.18 -0.45
C VAL A 140 6.16 -6.52 1.00
N ALA A 141 5.26 -6.06 1.86
CA ALA A 141 5.31 -6.38 3.29
C ALA A 141 3.92 -6.76 3.82
N VAL A 142 3.89 -7.63 4.85
CA VAL A 142 2.66 -8.06 5.51
C VAL A 142 2.79 -7.92 7.02
N GLY A 143 1.66 -7.68 7.68
CA GLY A 143 1.59 -7.60 9.13
C GLY A 143 0.25 -8.04 9.67
N THR A 144 0.23 -8.46 10.93
CA THR A 144 -0.99 -8.84 11.65
C THR A 144 -1.33 -7.75 12.67
N PHE A 145 -2.58 -7.31 12.67
CA PHE A 145 -3.08 -6.26 13.55
C PHE A 145 -4.43 -6.69 14.15
N GLY A 146 -4.43 -7.02 15.44
CA GLY A 146 -5.58 -7.67 16.07
C GLY A 146 -5.86 -9.03 15.43
N LYS A 147 -7.07 -9.23 14.90
CA LYS A 147 -7.46 -10.43 14.16
C LYS A 147 -7.29 -10.29 12.64
N GLY A 148 -6.99 -9.09 12.15
CA GLY A 148 -6.82 -8.81 10.74
C GLY A 148 -5.37 -8.88 10.28
N LYS A 149 -5.20 -8.89 8.97
CA LYS A 149 -3.88 -8.79 8.34
C LYS A 149 -3.89 -7.69 7.30
N THR A 150 -2.75 -7.05 7.13
CA THR A 150 -2.56 -6.04 6.09
C THR A 150 -1.36 -6.39 5.22
N LEU A 151 -1.44 -6.00 3.96
CA LEU A 151 -0.35 -6.07 3.01
C LEU A 151 -0.10 -4.66 2.47
N ALA A 152 1.17 -4.32 2.29
CA ALA A 152 1.58 -3.15 1.53
C ALA A 152 2.41 -3.59 0.31
N TYR A 153 2.06 -3.08 -0.87
CA TYR A 153 2.85 -3.14 -2.09
C TYR A 153 3.27 -1.70 -2.40
N MET A 154 4.56 -1.44 -2.39
CA MET A 154 5.10 -0.09 -2.40
C MET A 154 5.18 0.57 -3.78
N SER A 155 4.60 -0.05 -4.82
CA SER A 155 4.55 0.55 -6.16
C SER A 155 3.12 0.63 -6.67
N ASP A 156 2.95 1.23 -7.84
CA ASP A 156 1.66 1.36 -8.50
C ASP A 156 1.27 0.05 -9.18
N PRO A 157 0.07 -0.48 -8.95
CA PRO A 157 -0.42 -1.68 -9.63
C PRO A 157 -0.75 -1.46 -11.11
N ALA A 158 -0.85 -0.22 -11.54
CA ALA A 158 -1.32 0.22 -12.86
C ALA A 158 -0.27 1.14 -13.54
N PRO A 159 -0.46 1.56 -14.77
CA PRO A 159 0.28 2.69 -15.32
C PRO A 159 0.04 3.94 -14.47
N HIS A 160 1.07 4.48 -14.07
CA HIS A 160 2.38 5.02 -14.29
C HIS A 160 3.54 4.04 -14.05
N TRP A 161 3.90 3.79 -12.78
CA TRP A 161 5.07 2.99 -12.44
C TRP A 161 4.91 1.53 -12.85
N GLY A 162 3.67 1.03 -12.85
CA GLY A 162 3.34 -0.33 -13.21
C GLY A 162 3.08 -0.57 -14.69
N CYS A 163 3.47 0.32 -15.61
CA CYS A 163 3.16 0.16 -17.04
C CYS A 163 3.69 -1.14 -17.65
N ASN A 164 4.88 -1.58 -17.26
CA ASN A 164 5.42 -2.88 -17.68
C ASN A 164 4.82 -4.03 -16.86
N PHE A 165 4.52 -3.77 -15.61
CA PHE A 165 4.03 -4.77 -14.67
C PHE A 165 2.65 -5.32 -15.06
N VAL A 166 1.74 -4.49 -15.55
CA VAL A 166 0.39 -4.93 -15.98
C VAL A 166 0.42 -5.87 -17.18
N CYS A 167 1.50 -5.84 -17.99
CA CYS A 167 1.68 -6.70 -19.16
C CYS A 167 2.45 -8.00 -18.83
N TRP A 168 2.86 -8.18 -17.58
CA TRP A 168 3.65 -9.33 -17.18
C TRP A 168 2.80 -10.60 -17.10
N GLN A 169 3.30 -11.69 -17.67
CA GLN A 169 2.57 -12.97 -17.69
C GLN A 169 2.20 -13.50 -16.30
N HIS A 170 2.95 -13.15 -15.25
CA HIS A 170 2.68 -13.55 -13.87
C HIS A 170 1.89 -12.49 -13.07
N TYR A 171 1.39 -11.42 -13.70
CA TYR A 171 0.65 -10.35 -13.01
C TYR A 171 -0.50 -10.89 -12.15
N GLY A 172 -1.36 -11.73 -12.73
CA GLY A 172 -2.47 -12.35 -11.98
C GLY A 172 -2.00 -13.24 -10.84
N ALA A 173 -0.98 -14.09 -11.10
CA ALA A 173 -0.40 -14.96 -10.08
C ALA A 173 0.27 -14.17 -8.95
N PHE A 174 0.90 -13.05 -9.25
CA PHE A 174 1.47 -12.14 -8.25
C PHE A 174 0.38 -11.64 -7.27
N TRP A 175 -0.75 -11.15 -7.80
CA TRP A 175 -1.83 -10.64 -6.95
C TRP A 175 -2.54 -11.74 -6.17
N LEU A 176 -2.67 -12.95 -6.73
CA LEU A 176 -3.17 -14.10 -5.97
C LEU A 176 -2.26 -14.42 -4.78
N ASN A 177 -0.94 -14.44 -4.98
CA ASN A 177 0.01 -14.64 -3.88
C ASN A 177 -0.08 -13.50 -2.82
N CYS A 178 -0.30 -12.26 -3.24
CA CYS A 178 -0.54 -11.15 -2.31
C CYS A 178 -1.81 -11.36 -1.46
N LEU A 179 -2.88 -11.85 -2.07
CA LEU A 179 -4.12 -12.18 -1.36
C LEU A 179 -3.91 -13.35 -0.41
N ASP A 180 -3.27 -14.43 -0.85
CA ASP A 180 -2.99 -15.61 -0.03
C ASP A 180 -2.14 -15.27 1.20
N ALA A 181 -1.21 -14.30 1.07
CA ALA A 181 -0.37 -13.87 2.19
C ALA A 181 -1.17 -13.23 3.34
N ILE A 182 -2.37 -12.72 3.08
CA ILE A 182 -3.22 -12.10 4.09
C ILE A 182 -4.50 -12.88 4.41
N LEU A 183 -4.81 -13.94 3.69
CA LEU A 183 -5.89 -14.86 4.05
C LEU A 183 -5.47 -15.74 5.23
#